data_255606b1023c34ed3d6ac4fa0119b69f
#
_entry.id   255606b1023c34ed3d6ac4fa0119b69f
#
_cell.length_a   1.000
_cell.length_b   1.000
_cell.length_c   1.000
_cell.angle_alpha   90.00
_cell.angle_beta   90.00
_cell.angle_gamma   90.00
#
_symmetry.space_group_name_H-M   'P 1'
#
loop_
_entity.id
_entity.type
_entity.pdbx_description
1 polymer ?
#
loop_
_entity_poly.entity_id
_entity_poly.type
_entity_poly.pdbx_seq_one_letter_code
_entity_poly.pdbx_strand_id
1 'polypeptide(L)'
;GVVTGSGQRPLILRLLNDFGEYLDETHIVTAYDVKRGKPNPDPYLMGLQKAGNLQPWEGIVVENAPLGVRAGVAANIFTVAINSGPLPDTELSDKGSNLLYHQMTEFCDDFGSLIDAAKETGNNAEGNRKNG
;
A
#
# COMPACT_ATOMS: atom_id res chain seq x y z
N GLY A 1 -1.90 7.97 -1.71
CA GLY A 1 -1.35 8.48 -0.43
C GLY A 1 0.02 7.89 -0.13
N VAL A 2 0.70 8.46 0.82
CA VAL A 2 2.01 8.01 1.29
C VAL A 2 1.95 7.66 2.77
N VAL A 3 2.53 6.51 3.14
CA VAL A 3 2.60 6.05 4.53
C VAL A 3 4.07 5.85 4.91
N THR A 4 4.61 6.78 5.67
CA THR A 4 6.03 6.77 6.09
C THR A 4 6.19 6.63 7.59
N GLY A 5 7.20 5.87 8.02
CA GLY A 5 7.65 5.85 9.43
C GLY A 5 8.46 7.08 9.83
N SER A 6 8.75 7.99 8.91
CA SER A 6 9.48 9.22 9.20
C SER A 6 8.55 10.34 9.66
N GLY A 7 9.00 11.12 10.64
CA GLY A 7 8.38 12.39 11.05
C GLY A 7 9.17 13.62 10.61
N GLN A 8 10.12 13.48 9.68
CA GLN A 8 10.99 14.56 9.24
C GLN A 8 10.23 15.54 8.33
N ARG A 9 9.84 16.68 8.87
CA ARG A 9 9.10 17.72 8.14
C ARG A 9 9.80 18.18 6.84
N PRO A 10 11.12 18.38 6.77
CA PRO A 10 11.78 18.77 5.52
C PRO A 10 11.62 17.73 4.40
N LEU A 11 11.62 16.44 4.73
CA LEU A 11 11.40 15.36 3.77
C LEU A 11 9.97 15.39 3.21
N ILE A 12 8.98 15.60 4.07
CA ILE A 12 7.57 15.71 3.66
C ILE A 12 7.37 16.93 2.75
N LEU A 13 7.95 18.08 3.09
CA LEU A 13 7.86 19.29 2.27
C LEU A 13 8.50 19.11 0.90
N ARG A 14 9.65 18.42 0.82
CA ARG A 14 10.31 18.09 -0.44
C ARG A 14 9.42 17.17 -1.30
N LEU A 15 8.84 16.15 -0.69
CA LEU A 15 7.92 15.24 -1.38
C LEU A 15 6.72 15.98 -1.98
N LEU A 16 6.11 16.89 -1.20
CA LEU A 16 5.00 17.74 -1.67
C LEU A 16 5.43 18.71 -2.76
N ASN A 17 6.63 19.28 -2.68
CA ASN A 17 7.17 20.16 -3.72
C ASN A 17 7.36 19.41 -5.05
N ASP A 18 7.91 18.20 -4.99
CA ASP A 18 8.25 17.42 -6.18
C ASP A 18 7.03 16.72 -6.80
N PHE A 19 6.04 16.36 -5.98
CA PHE A 19 4.89 15.54 -6.39
C PHE A 19 3.52 16.13 -6.01
N GLY A 20 3.45 17.41 -5.63
CA GLY A 20 2.22 18.07 -5.15
C GLY A 20 1.07 18.11 -6.16
N GLU A 21 1.36 17.90 -7.46
CA GLU A 21 0.32 17.72 -8.49
C GLU A 21 -0.48 16.41 -8.29
N TYR A 22 0.16 15.38 -7.69
CA TYR A 22 -0.42 14.04 -7.51
C TYR A 22 -0.64 13.66 -6.05
N LEU A 23 -0.06 14.46 -5.12
CA LEU A 23 0.00 14.12 -3.71
C LEU A 23 -0.47 15.30 -2.85
N ASP A 24 -1.53 15.07 -2.10
CA ASP A 24 -2.05 16.01 -1.09
C ASP A 24 -1.50 15.68 0.30
N GLU A 25 -1.13 16.70 1.09
CA GLU A 25 -0.61 16.51 2.46
C GLU A 25 -1.63 15.78 3.36
N THR A 26 -2.91 15.96 3.13
CA THR A 26 -3.96 15.26 3.90
C THR A 26 -3.96 13.75 3.70
N HIS A 27 -3.36 13.26 2.61
CA HIS A 27 -3.20 11.84 2.32
C HIS A 27 -1.81 11.28 2.67
N ILE A 28 -1.06 12.00 3.51
CA ILE A 28 0.22 11.54 4.04
C ILE A 28 0.04 11.09 5.49
N VAL A 29 0.52 9.89 5.80
CA VAL A 29 0.64 9.37 7.17
C VAL A 29 2.10 9.39 7.57
N THR A 30 2.39 9.97 8.71
CA THR A 30 3.74 10.07 9.30
C THR A 30 3.83 9.32 10.63
N ALA A 31 5.02 9.26 11.23
CA ALA A 31 5.21 8.67 12.54
C ALA A 31 4.36 9.34 13.64
N TYR A 32 3.94 10.58 13.46
CA TYR A 32 3.14 11.33 14.45
C TYR A 32 1.64 11.06 14.38
N ASP A 33 1.16 10.47 13.29
CA ASP A 33 -0.27 10.20 13.08
C ASP A 33 -0.75 8.93 13.80
N VAL A 34 0.17 8.08 14.24
CA VAL A 34 -0.14 6.78 14.82
C VAL A 34 0.62 6.52 16.11
N LYS A 35 0.03 5.71 17.01
CA LYS A 35 0.68 5.31 18.25
C LYS A 35 1.70 4.19 18.05
N ARG A 36 1.44 3.30 17.10
CA ARG A 36 2.28 2.12 16.81
C ARG A 36 2.68 2.16 15.34
N GLY A 37 3.99 2.26 15.09
CA GLY A 37 4.55 2.20 13.75
C GLY A 37 4.60 0.77 13.18
N LYS A 38 5.09 0.66 11.94
CA LYS A 38 5.34 -0.64 11.29
C LYS A 38 6.23 -1.52 12.19
N PRO A 39 5.96 -2.79 12.37
CA PRO A 39 5.09 -3.67 11.58
C PRO A 39 3.62 -3.73 12.00
N ASN A 40 3.16 -2.87 12.92
CA ASN A 40 1.74 -2.82 13.24
C ASN A 40 0.93 -2.27 12.06
N PRO A 41 -0.37 -2.63 11.95
CA PRO A 41 -1.21 -2.19 10.84
C PRO A 41 -1.63 -0.72 10.92
N ASP A 42 -1.48 -0.08 12.06
CA ASP A 42 -1.98 1.26 12.36
C ASP A 42 -1.66 2.31 11.28
N PRO A 43 -0.41 2.38 10.72
CA PRO A 43 -0.09 3.35 9.68
C PRO A 43 -0.93 3.18 8.41
N TYR A 44 -1.17 1.96 7.99
CA TYR A 44 -1.95 1.70 6.77
C TYR A 44 -3.45 1.85 6.99
N LEU A 45 -3.96 1.47 8.17
CA LEU A 45 -5.33 1.74 8.56
C LEU A 45 -5.60 3.25 8.63
N MET A 46 -4.65 4.03 9.15
CA MET A 46 -4.71 5.50 9.12
C MET A 46 -4.69 6.02 7.67
N GLY A 47 -3.92 5.42 6.79
CA GLY A 47 -3.91 5.75 5.35
C GLY A 47 -5.26 5.55 4.70
N LEU A 48 -5.93 4.43 4.95
CA LEU A 48 -7.30 4.16 4.47
C LEU A 48 -8.30 5.17 5.03
N GLN A 49 -8.19 5.52 6.30
CA GLN A 49 -9.03 6.54 6.93
C GLN A 49 -8.86 7.91 6.26
N LYS A 50 -7.63 8.37 6.07
CA LYS A 50 -7.31 9.64 5.40
C LYS A 50 -7.75 9.66 3.94
N ALA A 51 -7.77 8.51 3.26
CA ALA A 51 -8.21 8.38 1.88
C ALA A 51 -9.74 8.37 1.71
N GLY A 52 -10.51 8.58 2.77
CA GLY A 52 -11.98 8.62 2.74
C GLY A 52 -12.64 7.45 3.46
N ASN A 53 -12.01 6.92 4.50
CA ASN A 53 -12.49 5.77 5.29
C ASN A 53 -12.69 4.50 4.41
N LEU A 54 -11.72 4.24 3.55
CA LEU A 54 -11.73 3.07 2.67
C LEU A 54 -11.64 1.78 3.48
N GLN A 55 -12.22 0.71 2.94
CA GLN A 55 -12.07 -0.64 3.46
C GLN A 55 -10.75 -1.26 3.01
N PRO A 56 -10.19 -2.25 3.72
CA PRO A 56 -8.93 -2.88 3.34
C PRO A 56 -8.86 -3.40 1.89
N TRP A 57 -9.96 -3.93 1.37
CA TRP A 57 -10.02 -4.43 -0.02
C TRP A 57 -10.10 -3.33 -1.08
N GLU A 58 -10.26 -2.08 -0.70
CA GLU A 58 -10.24 -0.92 -1.60
C GLU A 58 -8.84 -0.31 -1.72
N GLY A 59 -7.85 -0.85 -1.00
CA GLY A 59 -6.48 -0.38 -0.98
C GLY A 59 -5.49 -1.38 -1.54
N ILE A 60 -4.35 -0.88 -2.00
CA ILE A 60 -3.15 -1.64 -2.31
C ILE A 60 -1.99 -1.00 -1.58
N VAL A 61 -1.24 -1.81 -0.83
CA VAL A 61 0.04 -1.39 -0.24
C VAL A 61 1.16 -1.74 -1.19
N VAL A 62 2.03 -0.79 -1.49
CA VAL A 62 3.27 -0.99 -2.23
C VAL A 62 4.44 -0.68 -1.29
N GLU A 63 5.29 -1.66 -1.05
CA GLU A 63 6.35 -1.60 -0.06
C GLU A 63 7.66 -2.25 -0.51
N ASN A 64 8.77 -1.74 0.03
CA ASN A 64 10.10 -2.29 -0.24
C ASN A 64 10.82 -2.79 1.03
N ALA A 65 10.20 -2.64 2.19
CA ALA A 65 10.80 -2.99 3.48
C ALA A 65 10.03 -4.11 4.17
N PRO A 66 10.70 -5.09 4.79
CA PRO A 66 10.05 -6.21 5.47
C PRO A 66 9.01 -5.79 6.54
N LEU A 67 9.32 -4.76 7.33
CA LEU A 67 8.40 -4.25 8.34
C LEU A 67 7.16 -3.59 7.71
N GLY A 68 7.33 -2.94 6.54
CA GLY A 68 6.21 -2.35 5.81
C GLY A 68 5.31 -3.41 5.18
N VAL A 69 5.89 -4.46 4.59
CA VAL A 69 5.12 -5.62 4.08
C VAL A 69 4.31 -6.26 5.20
N ARG A 70 4.92 -6.52 6.36
CA ARG A 70 4.20 -7.05 7.54
C ARG A 70 3.04 -6.17 7.98
N ALA A 71 3.23 -4.86 7.98
CA ALA A 71 2.18 -3.91 8.36
C ALA A 71 1.02 -3.91 7.37
N GLY A 72 1.28 -3.97 6.05
CA GLY A 72 0.26 -4.08 5.02
C GLY A 72 -0.57 -5.36 5.15
N VAL A 73 0.11 -6.48 5.33
CA VAL A 73 -0.51 -7.79 5.55
C VAL A 73 -1.35 -7.79 6.85
N ALA A 74 -0.81 -7.24 7.94
CA ALA A 74 -1.52 -7.13 9.22
C ALA A 74 -2.76 -6.21 9.13
N ALA A 75 -2.77 -5.24 8.23
CA ALA A 75 -3.92 -4.40 7.93
C ALA A 75 -4.96 -5.09 7.03
N ASN A 76 -4.68 -6.32 6.59
CA ASN A 76 -5.50 -7.10 5.66
C ASN A 76 -5.70 -6.40 4.30
N ILE A 77 -4.69 -5.66 3.86
CA ILE A 77 -4.66 -4.96 2.57
C ILE A 77 -3.80 -5.76 1.59
N PHE A 78 -4.24 -5.83 0.32
CA PHE A 78 -3.43 -6.45 -0.74
C PHE A 78 -2.06 -5.77 -0.80
N THR A 79 -0.99 -6.54 -0.60
CA THR A 79 0.35 -6.01 -0.42
C THR A 79 1.28 -6.48 -1.53
N VAL A 80 1.87 -5.53 -2.24
CA VAL A 80 2.86 -5.71 -3.29
C VAL A 80 4.23 -5.34 -2.74
N ALA A 81 5.18 -6.25 -2.84
CA ALA A 81 6.58 -6.00 -2.49
C ALA A 81 7.38 -5.60 -3.73
N ILE A 82 8.22 -4.58 -3.60
CA ILE A 82 9.17 -4.17 -4.63
C ILE A 82 10.59 -4.39 -4.09
N ASN A 83 11.26 -5.43 -4.57
CA ASN A 83 12.64 -5.73 -4.17
C ASN A 83 13.65 -5.21 -5.20
N SER A 84 13.88 -3.93 -5.21
CA SER A 84 14.92 -3.29 -6.05
C SER A 84 16.28 -3.17 -5.34
N GLY A 85 16.38 -3.66 -4.11
CA GLY A 85 17.57 -3.59 -3.27
C GLY A 85 18.32 -4.93 -3.16
N PRO A 86 19.30 -4.99 -2.24
CA PRO A 86 20.18 -6.16 -2.07
C PRO A 86 19.58 -7.28 -1.21
N LEU A 87 18.36 -7.14 -0.69
CA LEU A 87 17.73 -8.15 0.15
C LEU A 87 17.38 -9.40 -0.68
N PRO A 88 17.49 -10.61 -0.10
CA PRO A 88 16.87 -11.79 -0.69
C PRO A 88 15.34 -11.62 -0.82
N ASP A 89 14.73 -12.13 -1.87
CA ASP A 89 13.28 -12.06 -2.09
C ASP A 89 12.48 -12.64 -0.93
N THR A 90 13.01 -13.67 -0.27
CA THR A 90 12.42 -14.30 0.92
C THR A 90 12.22 -13.34 2.09
N GLU A 91 13.06 -12.31 2.21
CA GLU A 91 12.86 -11.29 3.27
C GLU A 91 11.57 -10.48 3.10
N LEU A 92 11.02 -10.44 1.92
CA LEU A 92 9.75 -9.77 1.62
C LEU A 92 8.60 -10.77 1.44
N SER A 93 8.81 -11.83 0.66
CA SER A 93 7.76 -12.83 0.38
C SER A 93 7.33 -13.60 1.63
N ASP A 94 8.26 -13.98 2.50
CA ASP A 94 7.96 -14.69 3.75
C ASP A 94 7.20 -13.81 4.78
N LYS A 95 7.10 -12.50 4.53
CA LYS A 95 6.26 -11.59 5.33
C LYS A 95 4.80 -11.56 4.84
N GLY A 96 4.49 -12.29 3.77
CA GLY A 96 3.13 -12.50 3.28
C GLY A 96 2.69 -11.55 2.16
N SER A 97 3.63 -10.90 1.44
CA SER A 97 3.26 -10.13 0.25
C SER A 97 2.52 -10.98 -0.76
N ASN A 98 1.49 -10.43 -1.38
CA ASN A 98 0.67 -11.10 -2.40
C ASN A 98 1.40 -11.21 -3.74
N LEU A 99 2.19 -10.18 -4.08
CA LEU A 99 3.03 -10.11 -5.27
C LEU A 99 4.41 -9.56 -4.91
N LEU A 100 5.41 -9.92 -5.71
CA LEU A 100 6.77 -9.39 -5.62
C LEU A 100 7.27 -9.03 -7.01
N TYR A 101 7.81 -7.82 -7.15
CA TYR A 101 8.49 -7.31 -8.33
C TYR A 101 9.90 -6.86 -7.97
N HIS A 102 10.83 -6.85 -8.94
CA HIS A 102 12.18 -6.35 -8.75
C HIS A 102 12.35 -4.88 -9.15
N GLN A 103 11.39 -4.34 -9.92
CA GLN A 103 11.37 -2.94 -10.34
C GLN A 103 9.96 -2.35 -10.20
N MET A 104 9.87 -1.08 -9.79
CA MET A 104 8.60 -0.35 -9.75
C MET A 104 7.96 -0.24 -11.14
N THR A 105 8.77 -0.13 -12.19
CA THR A 105 8.29 -0.07 -13.58
C THR A 105 7.56 -1.34 -14.01
N GLU A 106 8.03 -2.51 -13.59
CA GLU A 106 7.34 -3.79 -13.85
C GLU A 106 5.94 -3.80 -13.21
N PHE A 107 5.85 -3.36 -11.95
CA PHE A 107 4.57 -3.22 -11.27
C PHE A 107 3.65 -2.20 -11.98
N CYS A 108 4.18 -1.05 -12.41
CA CYS A 108 3.40 -0.05 -13.13
C CYS A 108 2.86 -0.59 -14.47
N ASP A 109 3.65 -1.37 -15.19
CA ASP A 109 3.22 -1.99 -16.46
C ASP A 109 2.09 -3.00 -16.25
N ASP A 110 2.11 -3.76 -15.14
CA ASP A 110 1.09 -4.75 -14.80
C ASP A 110 -0.14 -4.14 -14.10
N PHE A 111 -0.05 -2.92 -13.58
CA PHE A 111 -1.07 -2.32 -12.73
C PHE A 111 -2.46 -2.26 -13.39
N GLY A 112 -2.53 -1.90 -14.67
CA GLY A 112 -3.79 -1.88 -15.42
C GLY A 112 -4.48 -3.26 -15.45
N SER A 113 -3.72 -4.30 -15.74
CA SER A 113 -4.23 -5.68 -15.77
C SER A 113 -4.71 -6.17 -14.39
N LEU A 114 -4.01 -5.77 -13.32
CA LEU A 114 -4.41 -6.10 -11.94
C LEU A 114 -5.74 -5.44 -11.57
N ILE A 115 -5.92 -4.18 -11.93
CA ILE A 115 -7.17 -3.45 -11.67
C ILE A 115 -8.33 -4.07 -12.48
N ASP A 116 -8.12 -4.44 -13.74
CA ASP A 116 -9.14 -5.07 -14.56
C ASP A 116 -9.55 -6.44 -14.01
N ALA A 117 -8.60 -7.26 -13.60
CA ALA A 117 -8.86 -8.55 -12.95
C ALA A 117 -9.64 -8.39 -11.63
N ALA A 118 -9.32 -7.38 -10.83
CA ALA A 118 -10.05 -7.09 -9.59
C ALA A 118 -11.51 -6.69 -9.84
N LYS A 119 -11.77 -5.89 -10.88
CA LYS A 119 -13.14 -5.50 -11.29
C LYS A 119 -13.95 -6.69 -11.76
N GLU A 120 -13.38 -7.58 -12.56
CA GLU A 120 -14.06 -8.80 -13.03
C GLU A 120 -14.45 -9.72 -11.87
N THR A 121 -13.56 -9.87 -10.90
CA THR A 121 -13.82 -10.68 -9.70
C THR A 121 -14.94 -10.07 -8.84
N GLY A 122 -14.96 -8.74 -8.69
CA GLY A 122 -16.01 -8.02 -7.98
C GLY A 122 -17.38 -8.19 -8.61
N ASN A 123 -17.46 -8.04 -9.94
CA ASN A 123 -18.71 -8.19 -10.70
C ASN A 123 -19.29 -9.61 -10.61
N ASN A 124 -18.43 -10.64 -10.61
CA ASN A 124 -18.85 -12.03 -10.45
C ASN A 124 -19.40 -12.31 -9.04
N ALA A 125 -18.85 -11.68 -8.01
CA ALA A 125 -19.33 -11.82 -6.63
C ALA A 125 -20.71 -11.17 -6.42
N GLU A 126 -20.97 -10.02 -7.06
CA GLU A 126 -22.30 -9.36 -7.02
C GLU A 126 -23.36 -10.10 -7.83
N GLY A 127 -22.98 -10.67 -8.98
CA GLY A 127 -23.89 -11.49 -9.81
C GLY A 127 -24.39 -12.74 -9.08
N ASN A 128 -23.53 -13.36 -8.28
CA ASN A 128 -23.87 -14.58 -7.51
C ASN A 128 -24.75 -14.29 -6.29
N ARG A 129 -24.74 -13.06 -5.75
CA ARG A 129 -25.63 -12.63 -4.65
C ARG A 129 -27.05 -12.32 -5.11
N LYS A 130 -27.25 -11.97 -6.39
CA LYS A 130 -28.58 -11.67 -6.95
C LYS A 130 -29.35 -12.93 -7.39
N ASN A 131 -28.69 -14.06 -7.55
CA ASN A 131 -29.28 -15.35 -7.97
C ASN A 131 -29.40 -16.38 -6.84
N GLY A 132 -29.10 -15.99 -5.64
CA GLY A 132 -29.28 -16.78 -4.40
C GLY A 132 -30.24 -16.06 -3.47
#